data_2aec296a4a76ebbd78a5293fc9167f8a
#
_entry.id   2aec296a4a76ebbd78a5293fc9167f8a
#
_cell.length_a   1.000
_cell.length_b   1.000
_cell.length_c   1.000
_cell.angle_alpha   90.00
_cell.angle_beta   90.00
_cell.angle_gamma   90.00
#
_symmetry.space_group_name_H-M   'P 1'
#
loop_
_entity.id
_entity.type
_entity.pdbx_description
1 polymer ?
#
loop_
_entity_poly.entity_id
_entity_poly.type
_entity_poly.pdbx_seq_one_letter_code
_entity_poly.pdbx_strand_id
1 'polypeptide(L)'
;MKSYIRYHKLYLKMSEKKVKRRDFIFTATYAVGAVGVAATVWPLVDQMNPDASVKALASTEVDVSSVEPGKTITVLWRGKPVFIKRRTQNEIDEARSVRMEDLPDPEKDEDRAKNPEWLVMLGVCTHLGCVPLNDKGDYNGWFCPCHGSHYDTSGRIRKGPAPTNMSIPNYEFLENNIIKIG
;
A
#
# COMPACT_ATOMS: atom_id res chain seq x y z
N MET A 1 29.09 -48.44 15.39
CA MET A 1 28.03 -49.45 15.62
C MET A 1 27.53 -49.49 17.08
N LYS A 2 28.37 -49.34 18.12
CA LYS A 2 27.93 -49.32 19.55
C LYS A 2 27.06 -48.09 19.95
N SER A 3 27.24 -46.95 19.29
CA SER A 3 26.44 -45.71 19.59
C SER A 3 25.01 -45.84 19.14
N TYR A 4 24.74 -46.37 17.96
CA TYR A 4 23.41 -46.55 17.40
C TYR A 4 22.51 -47.46 18.25
N ILE A 5 23.07 -48.53 18.78
CA ILE A 5 22.38 -49.50 19.64
C ILE A 5 21.99 -48.85 20.98
N ARG A 6 22.79 -47.89 21.49
CA ARG A 6 22.48 -47.17 22.73
C ARG A 6 21.30 -46.21 22.57
N TYR A 7 21.24 -45.52 21.46
CA TYR A 7 20.09 -44.63 21.15
C TYR A 7 18.80 -45.42 20.95
N HIS A 8 18.85 -46.50 20.24
CA HIS A 8 17.68 -47.37 20.01
C HIS A 8 17.15 -47.98 21.31
N LYS A 9 18.03 -48.42 22.24
CA LYS A 9 17.61 -48.88 23.58
C LYS A 9 17.02 -47.77 24.46
N LEU A 10 17.51 -46.52 24.34
CA LEU A 10 16.95 -45.38 25.06
C LEU A 10 15.53 -45.06 24.53
N TYR A 11 15.35 -45.09 23.21
CA TYR A 11 14.09 -44.82 22.54
C TYR A 11 12.99 -45.84 22.93
N LEU A 12 13.39 -47.14 22.94
CA LEU A 12 12.48 -48.22 23.36
C LEU A 12 12.13 -48.13 24.87
N LYS A 13 13.07 -47.71 25.72
CA LYS A 13 12.83 -47.52 27.15
C LYS A 13 11.93 -46.32 27.46
N MET A 14 11.89 -45.31 26.60
CA MET A 14 10.94 -44.21 26.70
C MET A 14 9.53 -44.61 26.26
N SER A 15 9.39 -45.58 25.37
CA SER A 15 8.10 -46.08 24.86
C SER A 15 7.38 -47.02 25.84
N GLU A 16 8.06 -47.58 26.86
CA GLU A 16 7.45 -48.49 27.83
C GLU A 16 6.91 -47.83 29.11
N LYS A 17 6.89 -46.51 29.20
CA LYS A 17 6.24 -45.83 30.34
C LYS A 17 4.75 -46.12 30.32
N LYS A 18 4.31 -47.09 31.12
CA LYS A 18 2.85 -47.32 31.34
C LYS A 18 2.22 -46.00 31.76
N VAL A 19 1.38 -45.48 30.90
CA VAL A 19 0.59 -44.24 31.16
C VAL A 19 -0.32 -44.55 32.36
N LYS A 20 -0.11 -43.86 33.47
CA LYS A 20 -0.97 -43.96 34.64
C LYS A 20 -2.30 -43.31 34.37
N ARG A 21 -3.39 -43.79 34.97
CA ARG A 21 -4.74 -43.16 34.83
C ARG A 21 -4.71 -41.65 35.12
N ARG A 22 -3.90 -41.24 36.08
CA ARG A 22 -3.69 -39.82 36.41
C ARG A 22 -3.09 -39.04 35.23
N ASP A 23 -2.05 -39.57 34.60
CA ASP A 23 -1.37 -38.90 33.50
C ASP A 23 -2.29 -38.76 32.27
N PHE A 24 -3.15 -39.76 32.03
CA PHE A 24 -4.20 -39.71 31.03
C PHE A 24 -5.21 -38.60 31.32
N ILE A 25 -5.71 -38.52 32.57
CA ILE A 25 -6.67 -37.47 32.98
C ILE A 25 -6.04 -36.07 32.77
N PHE A 26 -4.81 -35.84 33.22
CA PHE A 26 -4.14 -34.58 33.03
C PHE A 26 -3.98 -34.24 31.55
N THR A 27 -3.51 -35.19 30.73
CA THR A 27 -3.34 -34.97 29.28
C THR A 27 -4.68 -34.66 28.62
N ALA A 28 -5.72 -35.38 28.93
CA ALA A 28 -7.07 -35.14 28.41
C ALA A 28 -7.61 -33.75 28.84
N THR A 29 -7.43 -33.36 30.09
CA THR A 29 -7.83 -32.05 30.59
C THR A 29 -7.08 -30.90 29.89
N TYR A 30 -5.75 -31.04 29.73
CA TYR A 30 -4.98 -30.04 28.99
C TYR A 30 -5.37 -29.95 27.52
N ALA A 31 -5.65 -31.09 26.87
CA ALA A 31 -6.09 -31.10 25.48
C ALA A 31 -7.45 -30.40 25.33
N VAL A 32 -8.44 -30.75 26.17
CA VAL A 32 -9.76 -30.10 26.17
C VAL A 32 -9.65 -28.61 26.53
N GLY A 33 -8.84 -28.27 27.53
CA GLY A 33 -8.56 -26.89 27.91
C GLY A 33 -7.91 -26.08 26.77
N ALA A 34 -6.94 -26.65 26.08
CA ALA A 34 -6.30 -25.99 24.93
C ALA A 34 -7.29 -25.73 23.77
N VAL A 35 -8.16 -26.70 23.46
CA VAL A 35 -9.23 -26.53 22.47
C VAL A 35 -10.21 -25.44 22.90
N GLY A 36 -10.62 -25.44 24.19
CA GLY A 36 -11.51 -24.41 24.73
C GLY A 36 -10.90 -23.00 24.63
N VAL A 37 -9.63 -22.84 24.99
CA VAL A 37 -8.92 -21.56 24.84
C VAL A 37 -8.82 -21.16 23.37
N ALA A 38 -8.45 -22.07 22.49
CA ALA A 38 -8.36 -21.77 21.06
C ALA A 38 -9.73 -21.35 20.47
N ALA A 39 -10.80 -22.05 20.84
CA ALA A 39 -12.16 -21.73 20.42
C ALA A 39 -12.64 -20.36 20.93
N THR A 40 -12.18 -19.93 22.10
CA THR A 40 -12.53 -18.61 22.67
C THR A 40 -11.68 -17.49 22.07
N VAL A 41 -10.39 -17.73 21.87
CA VAL A 41 -9.44 -16.71 21.38
C VAL A 41 -9.62 -16.47 19.88
N TRP A 42 -9.90 -17.53 19.10
CA TRP A 42 -10.01 -17.41 17.64
C TRP A 42 -11.02 -16.35 17.17
N PRO A 43 -12.28 -16.31 17.66
CA PRO A 43 -13.21 -15.27 17.26
C PRO A 43 -12.74 -13.85 17.59
N LEU A 44 -12.02 -13.66 18.71
CA LEU A 44 -11.47 -12.36 19.09
C LEU A 44 -10.38 -11.91 18.12
N VAL A 45 -9.52 -12.82 17.66
CA VAL A 45 -8.51 -12.55 16.64
C VAL A 45 -9.18 -12.31 15.29
N ASP A 46 -10.19 -13.10 14.93
CA ASP A 46 -10.89 -12.96 13.65
C ASP A 46 -11.65 -11.63 13.52
N GLN A 47 -12.15 -11.09 14.62
CA GLN A 47 -12.77 -9.75 14.66
C GLN A 47 -11.80 -8.61 14.31
N MET A 48 -10.49 -8.83 14.39
CA MET A 48 -9.47 -7.86 13.99
C MET A 48 -9.28 -7.81 12.48
N ASN A 49 -9.82 -8.77 11.74
CA ASN A 49 -9.76 -8.76 10.28
C ASN A 49 -10.67 -7.65 9.71
N PRO A 50 -10.24 -6.99 8.62
CA PRO A 50 -11.08 -6.02 7.93
C PRO A 50 -12.39 -6.67 7.47
N ASP A 51 -13.51 -6.02 7.70
CA ASP A 51 -14.81 -6.50 7.25
C ASP A 51 -14.95 -6.46 5.71
N ALA A 52 -16.03 -7.05 5.21
CA ALA A 52 -16.29 -7.12 3.77
C ALA A 52 -16.48 -5.74 3.13
N SER A 53 -17.00 -4.73 3.86
CA SER A 53 -17.19 -3.38 3.36
C SER A 53 -15.86 -2.65 3.16
N VAL A 54 -14.93 -2.82 4.10
CA VAL A 54 -13.57 -2.26 3.98
C VAL A 54 -12.81 -2.92 2.82
N LYS A 55 -12.98 -4.25 2.63
CA LYS A 55 -12.38 -4.97 1.50
C LYS A 55 -12.99 -4.53 0.16
N ALA A 56 -14.29 -4.29 0.09
CA ALA A 56 -14.97 -3.79 -1.10
C ALA A 56 -14.50 -2.39 -1.52
N LEU A 57 -14.10 -1.55 -0.54
CA LEU A 57 -13.52 -0.22 -0.78
C LEU A 57 -11.99 -0.26 -1.01
N ALA A 58 -11.39 -1.45 -1.07
CA ALA A 58 -9.94 -1.58 -1.24
C ALA A 58 -9.46 -1.12 -2.61
N SER A 59 -10.29 -1.25 -3.64
CA SER A 59 -10.01 -0.79 -5.00
C SER A 59 -11.14 0.07 -5.56
N THR A 60 -10.80 0.95 -6.49
CA THR A 60 -11.75 1.81 -7.23
C THR A 60 -11.40 1.76 -8.71
N GLU A 61 -12.40 1.54 -9.55
CA GLU A 61 -12.26 1.58 -11.01
C GLU A 61 -12.80 2.91 -11.53
N VAL A 62 -12.05 3.53 -12.42
CA VAL A 62 -12.34 4.87 -12.96
C VAL A 62 -12.25 4.82 -14.48
N ASP A 63 -13.34 5.16 -15.15
CA ASP A 63 -13.35 5.37 -16.60
C ASP A 63 -12.72 6.74 -16.90
N VAL A 64 -11.64 6.73 -17.66
CA VAL A 64 -10.88 7.93 -18.05
C VAL A 64 -11.04 8.28 -19.53
N SER A 65 -11.95 7.62 -20.24
CA SER A 65 -12.20 7.83 -21.70
C SER A 65 -12.56 9.27 -22.04
N SER A 66 -13.29 9.94 -21.15
CA SER A 66 -13.75 11.33 -21.33
C SER A 66 -12.75 12.40 -20.91
N VAL A 67 -11.62 12.02 -20.34
CA VAL A 67 -10.62 12.98 -19.84
C VAL A 67 -9.80 13.53 -21.00
N GLU A 68 -9.91 14.83 -21.26
CA GLU A 68 -9.14 15.50 -22.31
C GLU A 68 -7.67 15.71 -21.90
N PRO A 69 -6.73 15.78 -22.85
CA PRO A 69 -5.33 16.14 -22.57
C PRO A 69 -5.24 17.47 -21.78
N GLY A 70 -4.37 17.49 -20.77
CA GLY A 70 -4.18 18.62 -19.87
C GLY A 70 -5.20 18.68 -18.71
N LYS A 71 -6.22 17.83 -18.69
CA LYS A 71 -7.24 17.82 -17.62
C LYS A 71 -6.88 16.85 -16.50
N THR A 72 -7.32 17.21 -15.31
CA THR A 72 -7.20 16.41 -14.09
C THR A 72 -8.58 16.09 -13.56
N ILE A 73 -8.83 14.84 -13.25
CA ILE A 73 -10.00 14.41 -12.46
C ILE A 73 -9.57 14.00 -11.07
N THR A 74 -10.47 14.11 -10.11
CA THR A 74 -10.22 13.72 -8.72
C THR A 74 -11.22 12.66 -8.31
N VAL A 75 -10.73 11.54 -7.83
CA VAL A 75 -11.55 10.44 -7.30
C VAL A 75 -11.16 10.16 -5.86
N LEU A 76 -12.08 9.59 -5.09
CA LEU A 76 -11.78 9.17 -3.72
C LEU A 76 -11.39 7.70 -3.68
N TRP A 77 -10.26 7.41 -3.05
CA TRP A 77 -9.82 6.06 -2.75
C TRP A 77 -9.36 5.98 -1.29
N ARG A 78 -9.96 5.09 -0.53
CA ARG A 78 -9.71 4.93 0.93
C ARG A 78 -9.78 6.26 1.71
N GLY A 79 -10.76 7.11 1.36
CA GLY A 79 -10.96 8.42 1.99
C GLY A 79 -9.94 9.48 1.62
N LYS A 80 -9.02 9.22 0.69
CA LYS A 80 -8.03 10.19 0.19
C LYS A 80 -8.33 10.55 -1.26
N PRO A 81 -8.14 11.81 -1.66
CA PRO A 81 -8.24 12.20 -3.06
C PRO A 81 -7.09 11.58 -3.86
N VAL A 82 -7.40 11.07 -5.03
CA VAL A 82 -6.44 10.63 -6.04
C VAL A 82 -6.63 11.52 -7.25
N PHE A 83 -5.56 12.14 -7.70
CA PHE A 83 -5.51 12.90 -8.93
C PHE A 83 -5.15 11.95 -10.08
N ILE A 84 -5.95 12.00 -11.14
CA ILE A 84 -5.68 11.33 -12.41
C ILE A 84 -5.60 12.43 -13.46
N LYS A 85 -4.40 12.69 -13.95
CA LYS A 85 -4.15 13.74 -14.96
C LYS A 85 -3.77 13.10 -16.29
N ARG A 86 -4.45 13.50 -17.35
CA ARG A 86 -4.04 13.22 -18.71
C ARG A 86 -3.07 14.29 -19.15
N ARG A 87 -1.79 13.99 -19.14
CA ARG A 87 -0.71 14.95 -19.44
C ARG A 87 -0.63 15.25 -20.91
N THR A 88 -0.32 16.50 -21.24
CA THR A 88 0.09 16.92 -22.58
C THR A 88 1.57 16.53 -22.81
N GLN A 89 1.97 16.50 -24.08
CA GLN A 89 3.38 16.23 -24.41
C GLN A 89 4.33 17.26 -23.78
N ASN A 90 3.93 18.54 -23.73
CA ASN A 90 4.74 19.59 -23.11
C ASN A 90 4.97 19.34 -21.62
N GLU A 91 3.94 18.87 -20.87
CA GLU A 91 4.07 18.54 -19.45
C GLU A 91 4.99 17.34 -19.21
N ILE A 92 4.96 16.35 -20.13
CA ILE A 92 5.85 15.18 -20.09
C ILE A 92 7.30 15.62 -20.33
N ASP A 93 7.52 16.44 -21.36
CA ASP A 93 8.85 16.91 -21.73
C ASP A 93 9.42 17.83 -20.63
N GLU A 94 8.59 18.70 -20.03
CA GLU A 94 8.97 19.51 -18.88
C GLU A 94 9.39 18.64 -17.70
N ALA A 95 8.58 17.63 -17.33
CA ALA A 95 8.90 16.72 -16.23
C ALA A 95 10.22 15.98 -16.46
N ARG A 96 10.49 15.52 -17.70
CA ARG A 96 11.69 14.77 -18.07
C ARG A 96 12.93 15.63 -18.21
N SER A 97 12.76 16.92 -18.49
CA SER A 97 13.89 17.88 -18.61
C SER A 97 14.52 18.25 -17.27
N VAL A 98 13.84 17.98 -16.16
CA VAL A 98 14.32 18.32 -14.81
C VAL A 98 15.48 17.40 -14.42
N ARG A 99 16.62 18.00 -14.08
CA ARG A 99 17.77 17.24 -13.59
C ARG A 99 17.51 16.67 -12.21
N MET A 100 17.92 15.44 -11.97
CA MET A 100 17.71 14.75 -10.70
C MET A 100 18.34 15.47 -9.50
N GLU A 101 19.47 16.14 -9.73
CA GLU A 101 20.18 16.94 -8.74
C GLU A 101 19.44 18.22 -8.29
N ASP A 102 18.48 18.69 -9.09
CA ASP A 102 17.63 19.84 -8.78
C ASP A 102 16.37 19.46 -7.98
N LEU A 103 16.19 18.16 -7.71
CA LEU A 103 15.03 17.64 -6.98
C LEU A 103 15.39 17.39 -5.52
N PRO A 104 14.65 17.97 -4.55
CA PRO A 104 14.81 17.66 -3.12
C PRO A 104 14.60 16.18 -2.80
N ASP A 105 13.68 15.52 -3.52
CA ASP A 105 13.39 14.09 -3.46
C ASP A 105 13.55 13.52 -4.88
N PRO A 106 14.77 13.03 -5.24
CA PRO A 106 15.09 12.62 -6.60
C PRO A 106 14.34 11.37 -7.05
N GLU A 107 13.50 11.53 -8.06
CA GLU A 107 12.74 10.42 -8.68
C GLU A 107 12.51 10.75 -10.16
N LYS A 108 12.68 9.77 -11.05
CA LYS A 108 12.44 9.97 -12.48
C LYS A 108 10.96 10.01 -12.81
N ASP A 109 10.60 10.75 -13.84
CA ASP A 109 9.20 10.81 -14.31
C ASP A 109 8.69 9.43 -14.76
N GLU A 110 9.55 8.64 -15.40
CA GLU A 110 9.20 7.29 -15.86
C GLU A 110 8.87 6.32 -14.72
N ASP A 111 9.47 6.52 -13.54
CA ASP A 111 9.20 5.69 -12.36
C ASP A 111 7.85 6.04 -11.71
N ARG A 112 7.35 7.26 -11.97
CA ARG A 112 6.09 7.77 -11.41
C ARG A 112 4.87 7.52 -12.29
N ALA A 113 5.05 7.44 -13.61
CA ALA A 113 3.97 7.27 -14.56
C ALA A 113 4.16 5.99 -15.38
N LYS A 114 3.36 4.95 -15.13
CA LYS A 114 3.39 3.69 -15.90
C LYS A 114 3.08 3.89 -17.38
N ASN A 115 2.26 4.88 -17.70
CA ASN A 115 2.01 5.39 -19.04
C ASN A 115 2.34 6.88 -19.01
N PRO A 116 3.24 7.39 -19.89
CA PRO A 116 3.64 8.80 -19.88
C PRO A 116 2.49 9.79 -19.96
N GLU A 117 1.43 9.46 -20.66
CA GLU A 117 0.22 10.28 -20.81
C GLU A 117 -0.59 10.39 -19.50
N TRP A 118 -0.48 9.41 -18.60
CA TRP A 118 -1.32 9.32 -17.42
C TRP A 118 -0.52 9.38 -16.14
N LEU A 119 -0.73 10.44 -15.36
CA LEU A 119 -0.19 10.55 -14.00
C LEU A 119 -1.30 10.28 -12.98
N VAL A 120 -1.09 9.25 -12.17
CA VAL A 120 -2.02 8.85 -11.10
C VAL A 120 -1.30 8.97 -9.77
N MET A 121 -1.77 9.86 -8.89
CA MET A 121 -1.11 10.08 -7.61
C MET A 121 -2.10 10.49 -6.52
N LEU A 122 -1.72 10.27 -5.26
CA LEU A 122 -2.48 10.75 -4.13
C LEU A 122 -2.44 12.30 -4.10
N GLY A 123 -3.60 12.93 -4.16
CA GLY A 123 -3.75 14.38 -4.09
C GLY A 123 -3.61 14.90 -2.66
N VAL A 124 -2.54 14.50 -1.98
CA VAL A 124 -2.28 14.80 -0.57
C VAL A 124 -0.86 15.35 -0.43
N CYS A 125 -0.76 16.57 0.06
CA CYS A 125 0.53 17.21 0.34
C CYS A 125 1.28 16.45 1.44
N THR A 126 2.53 16.10 1.17
CA THR A 126 3.36 15.30 2.07
C THR A 126 3.86 16.07 3.31
N HIS A 127 3.57 17.38 3.39
CA HIS A 127 3.85 18.16 4.60
C HIS A 127 2.88 17.80 5.74
N LEU A 128 1.60 18.17 5.62
CA LEU A 128 0.57 17.95 6.65
C LEU A 128 -0.79 17.51 6.08
N GLY A 129 -0.81 16.92 4.89
CA GLY A 129 -2.02 16.27 4.36
C GLY A 129 -3.04 17.17 3.67
N CYS A 130 -2.75 18.46 3.42
CA CYS A 130 -3.65 19.32 2.65
C CYS A 130 -3.78 18.84 1.19
N VAL A 131 -4.90 19.16 0.54
CA VAL A 131 -5.10 18.86 -0.88
C VAL A 131 -4.50 19.99 -1.73
N PRO A 132 -3.47 19.72 -2.57
CA PRO A 132 -2.88 20.73 -3.44
C PRO A 132 -3.83 21.14 -4.56
N LEU A 133 -3.68 22.38 -5.02
CA LEU A 133 -4.40 22.94 -6.17
C LEU A 133 -3.68 22.56 -7.47
N ASN A 134 -4.41 22.06 -8.44
CA ASN A 134 -3.89 21.71 -9.77
C ASN A 134 -3.61 22.96 -10.61
N ASP A 135 -2.64 22.86 -11.52
CA ASP A 135 -2.22 23.91 -12.45
C ASP A 135 -1.90 25.25 -11.75
N LYS A 136 -1.25 25.15 -10.60
CA LYS A 136 -0.83 26.30 -9.78
C LYS A 136 0.59 26.13 -9.29
N GLY A 137 1.18 27.27 -8.88
CA GLY A 137 2.55 27.33 -8.39
C GLY A 137 3.57 27.64 -9.47
N ASP A 138 4.87 27.63 -9.09
CA ASP A 138 5.97 28.11 -9.92
C ASP A 138 6.46 27.08 -10.95
N TYR A 139 5.93 25.85 -10.92
CA TYR A 139 6.43 24.70 -11.71
C TYR A 139 5.32 24.02 -12.52
N ASN A 140 4.26 24.73 -12.91
CA ASN A 140 3.16 24.26 -13.75
C ASN A 140 2.45 22.97 -13.29
N GLY A 141 2.66 22.56 -12.04
CA GLY A 141 2.11 21.34 -11.47
C GLY A 141 1.08 21.60 -10.38
N TRP A 142 1.42 21.36 -9.14
CA TRP A 142 0.50 21.54 -8.01
C TRP A 142 1.05 22.47 -6.95
N PHE A 143 0.17 23.25 -6.36
CA PHE A 143 0.49 24.17 -5.28
C PHE A 143 -0.34 23.85 -4.04
N CYS A 144 0.33 23.69 -2.92
CA CYS A 144 -0.33 23.55 -1.63
C CYS A 144 -0.41 24.90 -0.92
N PRO A 145 -1.62 25.53 -0.81
CA PRO A 145 -1.76 26.87 -0.26
C PRO A 145 -1.57 26.90 1.27
N CYS A 146 -1.63 25.76 1.95
CA CYS A 146 -1.53 25.72 3.41
C CYS A 146 -0.18 26.26 3.91
N HIS A 147 0.93 25.87 3.27
CA HIS A 147 2.27 26.27 3.69
C HIS A 147 3.24 26.51 2.52
N GLY A 148 2.71 26.63 1.31
CA GLY A 148 3.49 27.03 0.14
C GLY A 148 4.39 25.94 -0.43
N SER A 149 3.99 24.67 -0.42
CA SER A 149 4.70 23.62 -1.16
C SER A 149 4.31 23.65 -2.63
N HIS A 150 5.33 23.63 -3.52
CA HIS A 150 5.17 23.61 -4.97
C HIS A 150 5.68 22.27 -5.52
N TYR A 151 4.88 21.65 -6.34
CA TYR A 151 5.19 20.41 -7.04
C TYR A 151 5.21 20.64 -8.54
N ASP A 152 6.01 19.88 -9.27
CA ASP A 152 6.09 19.95 -10.73
C ASP A 152 4.99 19.14 -11.43
N THR A 153 5.04 19.08 -12.76
CA THR A 153 4.08 18.38 -13.63
C THR A 153 4.09 16.85 -13.46
N SER A 154 5.06 16.30 -12.71
CA SER A 154 5.11 14.90 -12.28
C SER A 154 4.76 14.69 -10.80
N GLY A 155 4.37 15.77 -10.09
CA GLY A 155 4.03 15.70 -8.66
C GLY A 155 5.25 15.55 -7.75
N ARG A 156 6.46 15.93 -8.24
CA ARG A 156 7.67 15.94 -7.42
C ARG A 156 7.80 17.28 -6.72
N ILE A 157 8.24 17.22 -5.45
CA ILE A 157 8.47 18.45 -4.68
C ILE A 157 9.61 19.27 -5.28
N ARG A 158 9.38 20.57 -5.42
CA ARG A 158 10.36 21.52 -5.95
C ARG A 158 10.72 22.61 -4.94
N LYS A 159 9.75 23.01 -4.11
CA LYS A 159 9.91 24.11 -3.16
C LYS A 159 8.90 24.00 -2.03
N GLY A 160 9.29 24.44 -0.85
CA GLY A 160 8.41 24.52 0.31
C GLY A 160 8.69 23.44 1.37
N PRO A 161 7.85 23.34 2.39
CA PRO A 161 8.12 22.51 3.57
C PRO A 161 7.81 21.01 3.36
N ALA A 162 7.19 20.60 2.26
CA ALA A 162 6.91 19.19 1.99
C ALA A 162 8.23 18.40 1.84
N PRO A 163 8.41 17.30 2.58
CA PRO A 163 9.67 16.57 2.59
C PRO A 163 9.87 15.63 1.40
N THR A 164 8.79 15.18 0.75
CA THR A 164 8.84 14.18 -0.32
C THR A 164 7.86 14.50 -1.44
N ASN A 165 8.01 13.78 -2.55
CA ASN A 165 7.08 13.80 -3.68
C ASN A 165 5.68 13.33 -3.25
N MET A 166 4.63 13.74 -3.98
CA MET A 166 3.31 13.17 -3.81
C MET A 166 3.31 11.67 -4.14
N SER A 167 2.69 10.85 -3.31
CA SER A 167 2.77 9.40 -3.42
C SER A 167 1.99 8.86 -4.61
N ILE A 168 2.54 7.84 -5.27
CA ILE A 168 1.89 7.08 -6.33
C ILE A 168 1.19 5.88 -5.69
N PRO A 169 -0.14 5.72 -5.81
CA PRO A 169 -0.83 4.53 -5.35
C PRO A 169 -0.54 3.34 -6.27
N ASN A 170 -0.83 2.12 -5.80
CA ASN A 170 -0.89 1.00 -6.70
C ASN A 170 -2.06 1.20 -7.66
N TYR A 171 -1.82 1.08 -8.95
CA TYR A 171 -2.86 1.16 -9.97
C TYR A 171 -2.48 0.32 -11.19
N GLU A 172 -3.47 -0.04 -11.97
CA GLU A 172 -3.29 -0.76 -13.24
C GLU A 172 -4.25 -0.21 -14.29
N PHE A 173 -3.83 -0.27 -15.56
CA PHE A 173 -4.72 0.01 -16.69
C PHE A 173 -5.43 -1.28 -17.09
N LEU A 174 -6.76 -1.21 -17.10
CA LEU A 174 -7.62 -2.26 -17.63
C LEU A 174 -8.03 -1.95 -19.08
N GLU A 175 -8.73 -2.87 -19.72
CA GLU A 175 -9.32 -2.63 -21.04
C GLU A 175 -10.35 -1.48 -20.99
N ASN A 176 -10.66 -0.88 -22.16
CA ASN A 176 -11.66 0.18 -22.31
C ASN A 176 -11.36 1.49 -21.54
N ASN A 177 -10.09 1.89 -21.41
CA ASN A 177 -9.69 3.12 -20.72
C ASN A 177 -10.12 3.19 -19.24
N ILE A 178 -10.10 2.08 -18.55
CA ILE A 178 -10.37 2.02 -17.12
C ILE A 178 -9.04 1.96 -16.36
N ILE A 179 -8.92 2.79 -15.34
CA ILE A 179 -7.82 2.72 -14.36
C ILE A 179 -8.38 2.15 -13.06
N LYS A 180 -7.82 1.04 -12.61
CA LYS A 180 -8.10 0.45 -11.31
C LYS A 180 -7.03 0.87 -10.32
N ILE A 181 -7.44 1.40 -9.18
CA ILE A 181 -6.60 1.91 -8.09
C ILE A 181 -6.80 1.03 -6.87
N GLY A 182 -5.73 0.40 -6.37
CA GLY A 182 -5.75 -0.46 -5.18
C GLY A 182 -5.54 -1.93 -5.43
#